data_947fb7331903825623844a930af8dbcd
#
_entry.id   947fb7331903825623844a930af8dbcd
#
_cell.length_a   1.000
_cell.length_b   1.000
_cell.length_c   1.000
_cell.angle_alpha   90.00
_cell.angle_beta   90.00
_cell.angle_gamma   90.00
#
_symmetry.space_group_name_H-M   'P 1'
#
loop_
_entity.id
_entity.type
_entity.pdbx_description
1 polymer ?
#
loop_
_entity_poly.entity_id
_entity_poly.type
_entity_poly.pdbx_seq_one_letter_code
_entity_poly.pdbx_strand_id
1 'polypeptide(L)'
;MRWKGRRVSTNVEDRRGGGGAKAGGISILGLVVAFVAWKFFGIDPQSAYQATKQVTSHAQSAETKGLDNPTLEQQEAIEFVGTVLADTEDTWSQVFQQQLNSQYIPPKLVLFTGVVNSGCGTAQSAMGPFYCPADHKVYIDTSFFQAMRQQMGIGGEQNQTELSRDDQAGDFAQAYVVAHEVGHHIQTVLGISEQVHKARQQVSEVQGNQLSVRQELQADCLSGVWAHHNHQRTQFLEQGDIEEAMDAAHKIGDDYLQKRARGQVVPDSFTHGTSAQRVQWFQTGLKSGLISDCDTFNAAI
;
A
#
# COMPACT_ATOMS: atom_id res chain seq x y z
N MET A 1 16.50 4.56 -4.72
CA MET A 1 16.91 4.47 -3.28
C MET A 1 17.99 3.40 -3.07
N ARG A 2 18.84 3.52 -2.07
CA ARG A 2 19.88 2.53 -1.73
C ARG A 2 19.34 1.42 -0.85
N TRP A 3 18.93 0.31 -1.44
CA TRP A 3 18.35 -0.81 -0.70
C TRP A 3 19.16 -2.12 -0.81
N LYS A 4 19.93 -2.33 -1.91
CA LYS A 4 20.71 -3.56 -2.15
C LYS A 4 21.77 -3.80 -1.05
N GLY A 5 21.91 -5.06 -0.63
CA GLY A 5 22.89 -5.48 0.40
C GLY A 5 22.51 -5.10 1.82
N ARG A 6 21.31 -4.64 2.09
CA ARG A 6 20.79 -4.33 3.43
C ARG A 6 20.07 -5.53 4.05
N ARG A 7 19.70 -5.43 5.33
CA ARG A 7 18.94 -6.48 6.03
C ARG A 7 17.62 -6.77 5.32
N VAL A 8 17.32 -8.04 5.16
CA VAL A 8 16.02 -8.51 4.65
C VAL A 8 15.21 -9.05 5.82
N SER A 9 13.96 -8.69 5.94
CA SER A 9 13.05 -9.15 6.99
C SER A 9 12.73 -10.64 6.85
N THR A 10 12.65 -11.33 7.97
CA THR A 10 12.14 -12.71 8.06
C THR A 10 10.61 -12.75 8.22
N ASN A 11 9.93 -11.60 8.34
CA ASN A 11 8.48 -11.50 8.45
C ASN A 11 7.77 -11.49 7.09
N VAL A 12 8.45 -11.90 6.02
CA VAL A 12 7.85 -12.06 4.69
C VAL A 12 7.35 -13.49 4.51
N GLU A 13 6.07 -13.65 4.21
CA GLU A 13 5.43 -14.90 3.82
C GLU A 13 5.23 -14.91 2.29
N ASP A 14 6.01 -15.69 1.56
CA ASP A 14 5.81 -15.86 0.11
C ASP A 14 4.74 -16.92 -0.18
N ARG A 15 3.60 -16.51 -0.72
CA ARG A 15 2.48 -17.38 -1.12
C ARG A 15 2.24 -17.40 -2.62
N ARG A 16 3.18 -16.90 -3.44
CA ARG A 16 3.02 -16.79 -4.90
C ARG A 16 3.04 -18.14 -5.62
N GLY A 17 3.59 -19.20 -5.01
CA GLY A 17 3.61 -20.56 -5.57
C GLY A 17 2.37 -21.41 -5.25
N GLY A 18 1.44 -20.93 -4.43
CA GLY A 18 0.18 -21.58 -4.15
C GLY A 18 -0.69 -21.61 -5.41
N GLY A 19 -0.89 -22.79 -6.00
CA GLY A 19 -1.47 -23.04 -7.31
C GLY A 19 -2.59 -22.11 -7.75
N GLY A 20 -2.23 -21.17 -8.58
CA GLY A 20 -3.19 -20.39 -9.35
C GLY A 20 -3.98 -21.35 -10.23
N ALA A 21 -5.27 -21.51 -10.00
CA ALA A 21 -6.16 -21.99 -11.03
C ALA A 21 -5.79 -21.21 -12.29
N LYS A 22 -5.52 -21.91 -13.40
CA LYS A 22 -5.30 -21.27 -14.70
C LYS A 22 -6.54 -20.45 -15.02
N ALA A 23 -6.57 -19.21 -14.55
CA ALA A 23 -7.57 -18.24 -14.93
C ALA A 23 -7.31 -17.90 -16.38
N GLY A 24 -8.19 -18.36 -17.25
CA GLY A 24 -8.15 -17.98 -18.67
C GLY A 24 -8.14 -16.46 -18.76
N GLY A 25 -7.13 -15.95 -19.39
CA GLY A 25 -6.79 -14.62 -19.86
C GLY A 25 -7.74 -13.46 -19.60
N ILE A 26 -7.94 -13.07 -18.35
CA ILE A 26 -8.48 -11.73 -18.05
C ILE A 26 -7.27 -10.81 -18.00
N SER A 27 -7.20 -9.84 -18.93
CA SER A 27 -6.09 -8.90 -18.98
C SER A 27 -6.08 -8.07 -17.67
N ILE A 28 -4.88 -7.77 -17.16
CA ILE A 28 -4.66 -6.89 -15.99
C ILE A 28 -5.43 -5.57 -16.16
N LEU A 29 -5.55 -5.06 -17.36
CA LEU A 29 -6.36 -3.90 -17.71
C LEU A 29 -7.87 -4.11 -17.38
N GLY A 30 -8.40 -5.32 -17.61
CA GLY A 30 -9.79 -5.66 -17.27
C GLY A 30 -10.02 -5.68 -15.75
N LEU A 31 -9.02 -6.04 -14.97
CA LEU A 31 -9.10 -6.08 -13.50
C LEU A 31 -9.05 -4.66 -12.89
N VAL A 32 -8.18 -3.80 -13.40
CA VAL A 32 -8.12 -2.38 -12.98
C VAL A 32 -9.41 -1.67 -13.35
N VAL A 33 -9.95 -1.92 -14.55
CA VAL A 33 -11.24 -1.38 -15.01
C VAL A 33 -12.39 -1.94 -14.16
N ALA A 34 -12.36 -3.21 -13.76
CA ALA A 34 -13.39 -3.80 -12.90
C ALA A 34 -13.36 -3.23 -11.48
N PHE A 35 -12.18 -2.98 -10.91
CA PHE A 35 -12.03 -2.30 -9.61
C PHE A 35 -12.57 -0.87 -9.65
N VAL A 36 -12.18 -0.12 -10.68
CA VAL A 36 -12.69 1.23 -10.92
C VAL A 36 -14.20 1.19 -11.16
N ALA A 37 -14.71 0.22 -11.92
CA ALA A 37 -16.13 0.05 -12.18
C ALA A 37 -16.93 -0.31 -10.92
N TRP A 38 -16.42 -1.24 -10.08
CA TRP A 38 -17.07 -1.62 -8.83
C TRP A 38 -17.09 -0.46 -7.83
N LYS A 39 -15.94 0.16 -7.58
CA LYS A 39 -15.82 1.22 -6.57
C LYS A 39 -16.49 2.51 -7.00
N PHE A 40 -16.66 2.70 -8.32
CA PHE A 40 -17.09 3.97 -8.87
C PHE A 40 -18.40 3.93 -9.66
N PHE A 41 -18.93 2.80 -10.07
CA PHE A 41 -20.19 2.72 -10.81
C PHE A 41 -21.35 2.12 -10.01
N GLY A 42 -21.15 1.87 -8.69
CA GLY A 42 -22.25 1.38 -7.86
C GLY A 42 -22.76 0.00 -8.28
N ILE A 43 -21.94 -0.81 -8.96
CA ILE A 43 -22.33 -2.20 -9.27
C ILE A 43 -22.40 -2.94 -7.95
N ASP A 44 -23.60 -3.43 -7.63
CA ASP A 44 -23.90 -4.17 -6.41
C ASP A 44 -22.82 -5.24 -6.13
N PRO A 45 -22.15 -5.19 -4.94
CA PRO A 45 -21.17 -6.19 -4.54
C PRO A 45 -21.71 -7.62 -4.57
N GLN A 46 -23.04 -7.81 -4.42
CA GLN A 46 -23.66 -9.13 -4.50
C GLN A 46 -23.67 -9.69 -5.91
N SER A 47 -23.81 -8.85 -6.94
CA SER A 47 -23.75 -9.30 -8.34
C SER A 47 -22.33 -9.70 -8.73
N ALA A 48 -21.32 -8.96 -8.27
CA ALA A 48 -19.91 -9.33 -8.44
C ALA A 48 -19.56 -10.60 -7.63
N TYR A 49 -20.13 -10.74 -6.43
CA TYR A 49 -19.96 -11.91 -5.56
C TYR A 49 -20.61 -13.20 -6.14
N GLN A 50 -21.76 -13.09 -6.80
CA GLN A 50 -22.40 -14.24 -7.48
C GLN A 50 -21.60 -14.72 -8.69
N ALA A 51 -20.99 -13.81 -9.45
CA ALA A 51 -20.09 -14.15 -10.56
C ALA A 51 -18.80 -14.87 -10.06
N THR A 52 -18.29 -14.48 -8.87
CA THR A 52 -17.13 -15.12 -8.26
C THR A 52 -17.44 -16.46 -7.60
N LYS A 53 -18.66 -16.71 -7.15
CA LYS A 53 -19.05 -18.00 -6.55
C LYS A 53 -18.90 -19.19 -7.50
N GLN A 54 -19.05 -19.01 -8.80
CA GLN A 54 -18.82 -20.09 -9.77
C GLN A 54 -17.33 -20.43 -9.95
N VAL A 55 -16.42 -19.51 -9.59
CA VAL A 55 -14.96 -19.72 -9.69
C VAL A 55 -14.36 -20.31 -8.41
N THR A 56 -15.00 -20.06 -7.24
CA THR A 56 -14.42 -20.40 -5.92
C THR A 56 -14.77 -21.79 -5.38
N SER A 57 -15.55 -22.60 -6.08
CA SER A 57 -15.89 -23.96 -5.61
C SER A 57 -14.72 -24.96 -5.55
N HIS A 58 -13.48 -24.52 -5.85
CA HIS A 58 -12.28 -25.36 -5.84
C HIS A 58 -11.07 -24.79 -5.08
N ALA A 59 -11.27 -23.77 -4.25
CA ALA A 59 -10.20 -23.26 -3.38
C ALA A 59 -10.19 -24.03 -2.04
N GLN A 60 -9.76 -25.29 -2.07
CA GLN A 60 -9.28 -25.97 -0.87
C GLN A 60 -7.94 -25.37 -0.45
N SER A 61 -7.77 -25.21 0.86
CA SER A 61 -6.57 -24.75 1.58
C SER A 61 -5.26 -24.98 0.83
N ALA A 62 -4.78 -23.99 0.09
CA ALA A 62 -3.45 -24.02 -0.48
C ALA A 62 -2.46 -23.65 0.64
N GLU A 63 -1.59 -24.60 0.99
CA GLU A 63 -0.42 -24.40 1.83
C GLU A 63 0.41 -23.24 1.33
N THR A 64 1.03 -22.52 2.28
CA THR A 64 1.98 -21.43 2.05
C THR A 64 3.23 -21.93 1.33
N LYS A 65 3.19 -21.99 0.00
CA LYS A 65 4.33 -22.41 -0.80
C LYS A 65 4.81 -21.22 -1.64
N GLY A 66 6.07 -20.83 -1.46
CA GLY A 66 6.74 -19.90 -2.36
C GLY A 66 6.92 -20.48 -3.76
N LEU A 67 7.43 -19.69 -4.68
CA LEU A 67 7.73 -20.13 -6.05
C LEU A 67 8.81 -21.22 -6.04
N ASP A 68 8.57 -22.36 -6.71
CA ASP A 68 9.54 -23.48 -6.76
C ASP A 68 10.85 -23.10 -7.45
N ASN A 69 10.81 -22.22 -8.45
CA ASN A 69 11.98 -21.71 -9.19
C ASN A 69 11.71 -20.24 -9.57
N PRO A 70 11.89 -19.29 -8.63
CA PRO A 70 11.65 -17.89 -8.94
C PRO A 70 12.67 -17.37 -9.96
N THR A 71 12.22 -16.53 -10.89
CA THR A 71 13.12 -15.79 -11.78
C THR A 71 13.97 -14.80 -11.00
N LEU A 72 15.05 -14.29 -11.59
CA LEU A 72 15.89 -13.26 -10.95
C LEU A 72 15.06 -12.04 -10.55
N GLU A 73 14.17 -11.57 -11.42
CA GLU A 73 13.26 -10.46 -11.13
C GLU A 73 12.33 -10.76 -9.95
N GLN A 74 11.82 -11.99 -9.85
CA GLN A 74 10.96 -12.41 -8.74
C GLN A 74 11.74 -12.52 -7.42
N GLN A 75 13.01 -12.92 -7.47
CA GLN A 75 13.90 -12.94 -6.29
C GLN A 75 14.23 -11.52 -5.84
N GLU A 76 14.58 -10.63 -6.78
CA GLU A 76 14.87 -9.24 -6.51
C GLU A 76 13.65 -8.51 -5.89
N ALA A 77 12.44 -8.80 -6.36
CA ALA A 77 11.21 -8.27 -5.77
C ALA A 77 10.99 -8.72 -4.32
N ILE A 78 11.31 -9.99 -3.97
CA ILE A 78 11.27 -10.45 -2.57
C ILE A 78 12.30 -9.73 -1.73
N GLU A 79 13.53 -9.65 -2.23
CA GLU A 79 14.64 -9.00 -1.52
C GLU A 79 14.33 -7.52 -1.27
N PHE A 80 13.81 -6.83 -2.30
CA PHE A 80 13.39 -5.43 -2.19
C PHE A 80 12.33 -5.24 -1.11
N VAL A 81 11.20 -5.94 -1.24
CA VAL A 81 10.08 -5.82 -0.28
C VAL A 81 10.52 -6.22 1.12
N GLY A 82 11.33 -7.29 1.25
CA GLY A 82 11.88 -7.73 2.51
C GLY A 82 12.83 -6.70 3.13
N THR A 83 13.62 -5.99 2.32
CA THR A 83 14.49 -4.91 2.79
C THR A 83 13.68 -3.71 3.28
N VAL A 84 12.68 -3.29 2.52
CA VAL A 84 11.79 -2.18 2.94
C VAL A 84 11.06 -2.54 4.24
N LEU A 85 10.53 -3.77 4.36
CA LEU A 85 9.88 -4.23 5.59
C LEU A 85 10.86 -4.21 6.78
N ALA A 86 12.10 -4.69 6.58
CA ALA A 86 13.15 -4.64 7.60
C ALA A 86 13.45 -3.21 8.05
N ASP A 87 13.48 -2.28 7.11
CA ASP A 87 13.67 -0.86 7.40
C ASP A 87 12.50 -0.26 8.20
N THR A 88 11.27 -0.69 7.92
CA THR A 88 10.10 -0.27 8.73
C THR A 88 10.19 -0.85 10.14
N GLU A 89 10.58 -2.11 10.30
CA GLU A 89 10.76 -2.76 11.61
C GLU A 89 11.77 -2.02 12.48
N ASP A 90 12.96 -1.76 11.94
CA ASP A 90 14.05 -1.08 12.66
C ASP A 90 13.67 0.36 13.02
N THR A 91 13.07 1.07 12.08
CA THR A 91 12.67 2.46 12.26
C THR A 91 11.55 2.59 13.30
N TRP A 92 10.48 1.82 13.15
CA TRP A 92 9.34 1.91 14.06
C TRP A 92 9.68 1.41 15.47
N SER A 93 10.60 0.44 15.60
CA SER A 93 11.11 0.04 16.93
C SER A 93 11.78 1.21 17.66
N GLN A 94 12.57 2.01 16.95
CA GLN A 94 13.18 3.21 17.53
C GLN A 94 12.15 4.31 17.82
N VAL A 95 11.27 4.61 16.87
CA VAL A 95 10.26 5.68 16.99
C VAL A 95 9.31 5.39 18.14
N PHE A 96 8.82 4.15 18.28
CA PHE A 96 7.94 3.76 19.39
C PHE A 96 8.64 3.90 20.74
N GLN A 97 9.90 3.49 20.83
CA GLN A 97 10.68 3.64 22.07
C GLN A 97 10.90 5.13 22.39
N GLN A 98 11.23 5.95 21.41
CA GLN A 98 11.61 7.36 21.63
C GLN A 98 10.41 8.27 21.84
N GLN A 99 9.33 8.10 21.05
CA GLN A 99 8.20 9.01 21.06
C GLN A 99 7.03 8.53 21.93
N LEU A 100 6.87 7.20 22.12
CA LEU A 100 5.73 6.62 22.82
C LEU A 100 6.13 5.85 24.09
N ASN A 101 7.45 5.68 24.35
CA ASN A 101 7.99 4.82 25.43
C ASN A 101 7.31 3.44 25.45
N SER A 102 7.13 2.84 24.28
CA SER A 102 6.41 1.59 24.05
C SER A 102 7.19 0.66 23.12
N GLN A 103 6.84 -0.61 23.14
CA GLN A 103 7.42 -1.61 22.25
C GLN A 103 6.59 -1.71 20.95
N TYR A 104 7.28 -1.70 19.82
CA TYR A 104 6.68 -1.97 18.52
C TYR A 104 6.64 -3.48 18.24
N ILE A 105 5.52 -3.96 17.72
CA ILE A 105 5.36 -5.34 17.22
C ILE A 105 5.15 -5.22 15.72
N PRO A 106 6.08 -5.71 14.87
CA PRO A 106 5.98 -5.56 13.44
C PRO A 106 4.88 -6.45 12.82
N PRO A 107 4.29 -6.03 11.70
CA PRO A 107 3.37 -6.86 10.95
C PRO A 107 4.13 -7.96 10.19
N LYS A 108 3.41 -8.99 9.74
CA LYS A 108 3.89 -9.85 8.66
C LYS A 108 3.48 -9.28 7.31
N LEU A 109 4.27 -9.55 6.28
CA LEU A 109 3.96 -9.19 4.90
C LEU A 109 3.78 -10.46 4.08
N VAL A 110 2.67 -10.55 3.38
CA VAL A 110 2.32 -11.66 2.50
C VAL A 110 2.48 -11.24 1.05
N LEU A 111 3.38 -11.89 0.34
CA LEU A 111 3.46 -11.80 -1.12
C LEU A 111 2.54 -12.83 -1.76
N PHE A 112 1.69 -12.40 -2.68
CA PHE A 112 0.76 -13.29 -3.37
C PHE A 112 0.67 -12.98 -4.87
N THR A 113 -0.07 -13.78 -5.62
CA THR A 113 -0.38 -13.56 -7.03
C THR A 113 -1.85 -13.90 -7.27
N GLY A 114 -2.59 -12.96 -7.87
CA GLY A 114 -3.97 -13.14 -8.28
C GLY A 114 -4.99 -13.02 -7.14
N VAL A 115 -5.14 -14.05 -6.32
CA VAL A 115 -6.13 -14.10 -5.24
C VAL A 115 -5.49 -14.58 -3.96
N VAL A 116 -5.85 -13.96 -2.83
CA VAL A 116 -5.38 -14.33 -1.49
C VAL A 116 -6.53 -14.31 -0.48
N ASN A 117 -6.48 -15.22 0.49
CA ASN A 117 -7.36 -15.19 1.66
C ASN A 117 -6.63 -14.51 2.82
N SER A 118 -7.26 -13.52 3.41
CA SER A 118 -6.81 -12.78 4.59
C SER A 118 -7.82 -12.91 5.73
N GLY A 119 -7.45 -12.45 6.91
CA GLY A 119 -8.39 -12.31 8.04
C GLY A 119 -9.56 -11.35 7.76
N CYS A 120 -9.41 -10.48 6.77
CA CYS A 120 -10.43 -9.52 6.33
C CYS A 120 -11.29 -10.03 5.16
N GLY A 121 -11.09 -11.27 4.73
CA GLY A 121 -11.80 -11.90 3.60
C GLY A 121 -10.88 -12.17 2.40
N THR A 122 -11.50 -12.58 1.30
CA THR A 122 -10.80 -12.85 0.05
C THR A 122 -10.50 -11.56 -0.69
N ALA A 123 -9.23 -11.36 -1.07
CA ALA A 123 -8.77 -10.21 -1.84
C ALA A 123 -8.19 -10.66 -3.19
N GLN A 124 -8.23 -9.76 -4.17
CA GLN A 124 -7.69 -9.95 -5.52
C GLN A 124 -6.62 -8.90 -5.81
N SER A 125 -5.67 -9.22 -6.68
CA SER A 125 -4.60 -8.30 -7.14
C SER A 125 -5.13 -6.94 -7.60
N ALA A 126 -6.33 -6.90 -8.19
CA ALA A 126 -6.99 -5.67 -8.63
C ALA A 126 -7.32 -4.69 -7.49
N MET A 127 -7.34 -5.15 -6.24
CA MET A 127 -7.58 -4.28 -5.09
C MET A 127 -6.35 -3.47 -4.68
N GLY A 128 -5.18 -3.78 -5.25
CA GLY A 128 -3.90 -3.22 -4.84
C GLY A 128 -3.37 -3.83 -3.53
N PRO A 129 -2.24 -3.31 -3.03
CA PRO A 129 -1.75 -3.60 -1.69
C PRO A 129 -2.77 -3.22 -0.62
N PHE A 130 -2.77 -3.93 0.49
CA PHE A 130 -3.64 -3.60 1.62
C PHE A 130 -3.09 -4.17 2.93
N TYR A 131 -3.43 -3.50 4.02
CA TYR A 131 -3.26 -4.02 5.37
C TYR A 131 -4.57 -4.60 5.90
N CYS A 132 -4.52 -5.76 6.55
CA CYS A 132 -5.68 -6.36 7.21
C CYS A 132 -5.53 -6.27 8.74
N PRO A 133 -6.37 -5.47 9.44
CA PRO A 133 -6.29 -5.34 10.89
C PRO A 133 -6.71 -6.62 11.65
N ALA A 134 -7.48 -7.52 11.03
CA ALA A 134 -7.93 -8.74 11.69
C ALA A 134 -6.83 -9.80 11.87
N ASP A 135 -5.82 -9.81 11.01
CA ASP A 135 -4.69 -10.74 11.11
C ASP A 135 -3.32 -10.06 11.22
N HIS A 136 -3.30 -8.72 11.28
CA HIS A 136 -2.10 -7.88 11.39
C HIS A 136 -1.08 -8.14 10.27
N LYS A 137 -1.56 -8.30 9.03
CA LYS A 137 -0.71 -8.57 7.88
C LYS A 137 -0.88 -7.53 6.78
N VAL A 138 0.23 -7.21 6.15
CA VAL A 138 0.27 -6.47 4.87
C VAL A 138 0.22 -7.48 3.74
N TYR A 139 -0.56 -7.21 2.70
CA TYR A 139 -0.72 -8.07 1.53
C TYR A 139 -0.32 -7.31 0.26
N ILE A 140 0.60 -7.89 -0.51
CA ILE A 140 1.10 -7.27 -1.75
C ILE A 140 1.15 -8.31 -2.86
N ASP A 141 0.47 -8.01 -3.97
CA ASP A 141 0.76 -8.69 -5.24
C ASP A 141 1.88 -7.93 -5.96
N THR A 142 3.00 -8.60 -6.22
CA THR A 142 4.16 -7.96 -6.86
C THR A 142 3.87 -7.44 -8.26
N SER A 143 2.82 -7.94 -8.94
CA SER A 143 2.36 -7.40 -10.23
C SER A 143 1.83 -5.97 -10.12
N PHE A 144 1.42 -5.53 -8.92
CA PHE A 144 1.00 -4.15 -8.67
C PHE A 144 2.15 -3.16 -8.92
N PHE A 145 3.36 -3.47 -8.50
CA PHE A 145 4.52 -2.60 -8.74
C PHE A 145 4.84 -2.45 -10.23
N GLN A 146 4.68 -3.54 -11.01
CA GLN A 146 4.80 -3.46 -12.45
C GLN A 146 3.69 -2.58 -13.07
N ALA A 147 2.45 -2.69 -12.57
CA ALA A 147 1.35 -1.85 -13.01
C ALA A 147 1.58 -0.36 -12.65
N MET A 148 2.12 -0.05 -11.48
CA MET A 148 2.52 1.32 -11.10
C MET A 148 3.46 1.94 -12.14
N ARG A 149 4.52 1.23 -12.51
CA ARG A 149 5.50 1.71 -13.49
C ARG A 149 4.89 1.84 -14.89
N GLN A 150 4.26 0.78 -15.38
CA GLN A 150 3.86 0.68 -16.79
C GLN A 150 2.54 1.37 -17.10
N GLN A 151 1.57 1.35 -16.18
CA GLN A 151 0.21 1.82 -16.43
C GLN A 151 -0.06 3.19 -15.82
N MET A 152 0.53 3.48 -14.65
CA MET A 152 0.36 4.77 -13.99
C MET A 152 1.51 5.72 -14.30
N GLY A 153 2.61 5.23 -14.90
CA GLY A 153 3.79 6.03 -15.18
C GLY A 153 4.41 6.61 -13.89
N ILE A 154 4.32 5.85 -12.79
CA ILE A 154 4.90 6.23 -11.50
C ILE A 154 6.37 5.81 -11.53
N GLY A 155 7.27 6.78 -11.64
CA GLY A 155 8.69 6.52 -11.80
C GLY A 155 9.57 7.77 -11.76
N GLY A 156 9.01 8.90 -11.32
CA GLY A 156 9.73 10.19 -11.31
C GLY A 156 10.02 10.76 -12.70
N GLU A 157 10.53 11.98 -12.78
CA GLU A 157 11.09 12.55 -14.01
C GLU A 157 12.46 11.90 -14.26
N GLN A 158 12.50 10.90 -15.13
CA GLN A 158 13.73 10.22 -15.50
C GLN A 158 14.51 11.03 -16.51
N ASN A 159 15.64 11.55 -16.10
CA ASN A 159 16.68 11.94 -17.05
C ASN A 159 17.24 10.67 -17.73
N GLN A 160 17.43 10.69 -19.04
CA GLN A 160 17.96 9.55 -19.82
C GLN A 160 19.28 8.98 -19.28
N THR A 161 19.98 9.69 -18.40
CA THR A 161 21.20 9.25 -17.69
C THR A 161 20.91 8.29 -16.53
N GLU A 162 19.70 8.27 -15.98
CA GLU A 162 19.30 7.36 -14.88
C GLU A 162 18.83 6.01 -15.38
N LEU A 163 18.34 5.91 -16.63
CA LEU A 163 18.02 4.65 -17.29
C LEU A 163 19.23 3.70 -17.46
N SER A 164 20.45 4.20 -17.29
CA SER A 164 21.69 3.41 -17.35
C SER A 164 22.19 2.92 -15.99
N ARG A 165 21.56 3.32 -14.90
CA ARG A 165 21.80 2.75 -13.57
C ARG A 165 20.85 1.57 -13.38
N ASP A 166 21.32 0.50 -12.74
CA ASP A 166 20.54 -0.68 -12.33
C ASP A 166 19.40 -0.34 -11.32
N ASP A 167 19.17 0.94 -11.07
CA ASP A 167 18.13 1.44 -10.18
C ASP A 167 16.80 1.41 -10.92
N GLN A 168 15.92 0.53 -10.48
CA GLN A 168 14.57 0.45 -11.02
C GLN A 168 13.84 1.76 -10.70
N ALA A 169 13.63 2.57 -11.71
CA ALA A 169 12.82 3.78 -11.59
C ALA A 169 11.50 3.48 -10.85
N GLY A 170 11.20 4.29 -9.83
CA GLY A 170 10.03 4.10 -8.98
C GLY A 170 10.25 3.11 -7.82
N ASP A 171 11.49 2.83 -7.43
CA ASP A 171 11.76 1.96 -6.27
C ASP A 171 11.32 2.62 -4.97
N PHE A 172 11.51 3.93 -4.81
CA PHE A 172 11.03 4.62 -3.64
C PHE A 172 9.51 4.81 -3.65
N ALA A 173 8.88 4.93 -4.81
CA ALA A 173 7.41 4.89 -4.92
C ALA A 173 6.84 3.55 -4.41
N GLN A 174 7.51 2.42 -4.71
CA GLN A 174 7.13 1.11 -4.18
C GLN A 174 7.37 1.01 -2.67
N ALA A 175 8.50 1.54 -2.18
CA ALA A 175 8.80 1.59 -0.75
C ALA A 175 7.79 2.45 0.02
N TYR A 176 7.35 3.58 -0.55
CA TYR A 176 6.28 4.41 -0.01
C TYR A 176 4.98 3.62 0.17
N VAL A 177 4.58 2.81 -0.82
CA VAL A 177 3.37 1.98 -0.70
C VAL A 177 3.49 0.97 0.44
N VAL A 178 4.63 0.26 0.54
CA VAL A 178 4.86 -0.67 1.67
C VAL A 178 4.79 0.07 3.02
N ALA A 179 5.43 1.24 3.11
CA ALA A 179 5.43 2.05 4.33
C ALA A 179 4.04 2.61 4.67
N HIS A 180 3.21 2.92 3.67
CA HIS A 180 1.82 3.34 3.85
C HIS A 180 0.98 2.20 4.46
N GLU A 181 1.09 0.97 3.95
CA GLU A 181 0.40 -0.19 4.52
C GLU A 181 0.88 -0.49 5.96
N VAL A 182 2.18 -0.30 6.23
CA VAL A 182 2.69 -0.34 7.61
C VAL A 182 2.13 0.82 8.45
N GLY A 183 1.85 1.98 7.86
CA GLY A 183 1.13 3.08 8.53
C GLY A 183 -0.24 2.65 9.05
N HIS A 184 -1.00 1.87 8.28
CA HIS A 184 -2.26 1.27 8.74
C HIS A 184 -2.05 0.27 9.89
N HIS A 185 -0.94 -0.47 9.88
CA HIS A 185 -0.58 -1.30 11.02
C HIS A 185 -0.29 -0.47 12.27
N ILE A 186 0.44 0.63 12.16
CA ILE A 186 0.67 1.57 13.26
C ILE A 186 -0.65 2.08 13.83
N GLN A 187 -1.59 2.48 12.98
CA GLN A 187 -2.93 2.91 13.40
C GLN A 187 -3.68 1.82 14.16
N THR A 188 -3.52 0.57 13.77
CA THR A 188 -4.12 -0.57 14.50
C THR A 188 -3.47 -0.76 15.86
N VAL A 189 -2.14 -0.72 15.93
CA VAL A 189 -1.38 -0.84 17.20
C VAL A 189 -1.74 0.31 18.17
N LEU A 190 -1.97 1.52 17.64
CA LEU A 190 -2.37 2.69 18.43
C LEU A 190 -3.88 2.73 18.75
N GLY A 191 -4.67 1.75 18.29
CA GLY A 191 -6.12 1.68 18.51
C GLY A 191 -6.95 2.64 17.66
N ILE A 192 -6.33 3.38 16.73
CA ILE A 192 -6.99 4.35 15.85
C ILE A 192 -7.95 3.64 14.89
N SER A 193 -7.51 2.55 14.26
CA SER A 193 -8.33 1.79 13.30
C SER A 193 -9.64 1.31 13.92
N GLU A 194 -9.63 0.84 15.17
CA GLU A 194 -10.83 0.41 15.88
C GLU A 194 -11.78 1.59 16.18
N GLN A 195 -11.23 2.74 16.58
CA GLN A 195 -12.01 3.95 16.85
C GLN A 195 -12.69 4.45 15.57
N VAL A 196 -11.96 4.51 14.45
CA VAL A 196 -12.51 4.90 13.14
C VAL A 196 -13.59 3.92 12.70
N HIS A 197 -13.35 2.62 12.83
CA HIS A 197 -14.35 1.60 12.48
C HIS A 197 -15.66 1.80 13.25
N LYS A 198 -15.58 2.00 14.57
CA LYS A 198 -16.76 2.26 15.43
C LYS A 198 -17.46 3.57 15.07
N ALA A 199 -16.70 4.64 14.83
CA ALA A 199 -17.26 5.93 14.46
C ALA A 199 -18.00 5.87 13.12
N ARG A 200 -17.46 5.18 12.12
CA ARG A 200 -18.10 4.99 10.80
C ARG A 200 -19.44 4.27 10.87
N GLN A 201 -19.65 3.39 11.83
CA GLN A 201 -20.95 2.71 12.03
C GLN A 201 -22.06 3.63 12.57
N GLN A 202 -21.71 4.81 13.07
CA GLN A 202 -22.63 5.73 13.77
C GLN A 202 -22.93 7.00 12.96
N VAL A 203 -22.37 7.15 11.77
CA VAL A 203 -22.49 8.34 10.95
C VAL A 203 -23.03 8.05 9.55
N SER A 204 -23.36 9.07 8.78
CA SER A 204 -23.75 8.91 7.38
C SER A 204 -22.57 8.40 6.53
N GLU A 205 -22.87 7.86 5.35
CA GLU A 205 -21.86 7.38 4.40
C GLU A 205 -20.83 8.47 4.07
N VAL A 206 -21.27 9.69 3.78
CA VAL A 206 -20.37 10.84 3.48
C VAL A 206 -19.44 11.12 4.66
N GLN A 207 -19.96 11.16 5.87
CA GLN A 207 -19.14 11.35 7.07
C GLN A 207 -18.20 10.15 7.30
N GLY A 208 -18.66 8.94 7.04
CA GLY A 208 -17.83 7.73 7.09
C GLY A 208 -16.69 7.76 6.07
N ASN A 209 -16.94 8.27 4.85
CA ASN A 209 -15.92 8.50 3.84
C ASN A 209 -14.89 9.53 4.29
N GLN A 210 -15.33 10.63 4.92
CA GLN A 210 -14.42 11.64 5.49
C GLN A 210 -13.51 11.06 6.58
N LEU A 211 -14.03 10.17 7.44
CA LEU A 211 -13.22 9.46 8.43
C LEU A 211 -12.20 8.53 7.77
N SER A 212 -12.57 7.87 6.66
CA SER A 212 -11.62 7.08 5.87
C SER A 212 -10.52 7.93 5.29
N VAL A 213 -10.87 9.08 4.67
CA VAL A 213 -9.88 10.03 4.15
C VAL A 213 -8.87 10.43 5.25
N ARG A 214 -9.33 10.76 6.46
CA ARG A 214 -8.44 11.12 7.57
C ARG A 214 -7.50 9.98 7.95
N GLN A 215 -8.00 8.74 7.95
CA GLN A 215 -7.20 7.56 8.23
C GLN A 215 -6.13 7.33 7.15
N GLU A 216 -6.47 7.47 5.89
CA GLU A 216 -5.53 7.35 4.77
C GLU A 216 -4.43 8.43 4.81
N LEU A 217 -4.82 9.70 5.01
CA LEU A 217 -3.87 10.79 5.12
C LEU A 217 -2.92 10.64 6.32
N GLN A 218 -3.39 10.04 7.41
CA GLN A 218 -2.52 9.70 8.53
C GLN A 218 -1.52 8.60 8.16
N ALA A 219 -1.93 7.59 7.40
CA ALA A 219 -1.01 6.56 6.89
C ALA A 219 0.06 7.15 5.96
N ASP A 220 -0.32 8.12 5.10
CA ASP A 220 0.64 8.89 4.29
C ASP A 220 1.63 9.66 5.17
N CYS A 221 1.17 10.33 6.22
CA CYS A 221 2.05 11.04 7.15
C CYS A 221 3.00 10.08 7.87
N LEU A 222 2.50 8.94 8.36
CA LEU A 222 3.31 7.93 9.03
C LEU A 222 4.36 7.33 8.07
N SER A 223 4.05 7.15 6.80
CA SER A 223 5.05 6.74 5.79
C SER A 223 6.15 7.79 5.62
N GLY A 224 5.79 9.08 5.72
CA GLY A 224 6.76 10.19 5.76
C GLY A 224 7.64 10.15 7.02
N VAL A 225 7.05 9.89 8.20
CA VAL A 225 7.81 9.70 9.46
C VAL A 225 8.82 8.56 9.33
N TRP A 226 8.41 7.43 8.74
CA TRP A 226 9.33 6.35 8.43
C TRP A 226 10.48 6.80 7.54
N ALA A 227 10.19 7.47 6.44
CA ALA A 227 11.22 7.93 5.50
C ALA A 227 12.21 8.89 6.18
N HIS A 228 11.74 9.80 7.05
CA HIS A 228 12.57 10.71 7.85
C HIS A 228 13.61 9.95 8.69
N HIS A 229 13.12 9.08 9.57
CA HIS A 229 13.99 8.35 10.51
C HIS A 229 14.86 7.30 9.81
N ASN A 230 14.32 6.60 8.81
CA ASN A 230 15.09 5.63 8.04
C ASN A 230 16.24 6.32 7.28
N HIS A 231 16.00 7.50 6.71
CA HIS A 231 17.07 8.25 6.05
C HIS A 231 18.14 8.74 7.05
N GLN A 232 17.74 9.23 8.22
CA GLN A 232 18.70 9.59 9.26
C GLN A 232 19.58 8.40 9.67
N ARG A 233 19.01 7.19 9.76
CA ARG A 233 19.71 5.98 10.17
C ARG A 233 20.63 5.42 9.09
N THR A 234 20.23 5.47 7.83
CA THR A 234 20.83 4.65 6.76
C THR A 234 21.30 5.44 5.54
N GLN A 235 20.92 6.71 5.43
CA GLN A 235 21.18 7.56 4.25
C GLN A 235 20.71 6.90 2.95
N PHE A 236 19.53 6.26 2.98
CA PHE A 236 19.03 5.43 1.89
C PHE A 236 18.42 6.21 0.72
N LEU A 237 17.95 7.43 0.96
CA LEU A 237 17.36 8.27 -0.09
C LEU A 237 18.42 8.81 -1.04
N GLU A 238 18.10 8.79 -2.30
CA GLU A 238 18.86 9.36 -3.41
C GLU A 238 18.11 10.51 -4.06
N GLN A 239 18.74 11.20 -4.97
CA GLN A 239 18.12 12.31 -5.69
C GLN A 239 16.96 11.77 -6.55
N GLY A 240 15.77 12.36 -6.44
CA GLY A 240 14.57 11.96 -7.18
C GLY A 240 13.61 11.08 -6.39
N ASP A 241 14.07 10.42 -5.33
CA ASP A 241 13.24 9.47 -4.56
C ASP A 241 12.00 10.13 -3.95
N ILE A 242 12.16 11.32 -3.38
CA ILE A 242 11.02 12.03 -2.76
C ILE A 242 9.99 12.43 -3.83
N GLU A 243 10.44 12.85 -4.99
CA GLU A 243 9.60 13.16 -6.14
C GLU A 243 8.82 11.92 -6.61
N GLU A 244 9.42 10.73 -6.59
CA GLU A 244 8.75 9.47 -6.90
C GLU A 244 7.61 9.16 -5.92
N ALA A 245 7.86 9.29 -4.61
CA ALA A 245 6.82 9.09 -3.60
C ALA A 245 5.68 10.11 -3.75
N MET A 246 6.01 11.38 -4.02
CA MET A 246 5.02 12.42 -4.25
C MET A 246 4.20 12.17 -5.52
N ASP A 247 4.84 11.69 -6.60
CA ASP A 247 4.15 11.31 -7.83
C ASP A 247 3.22 10.11 -7.60
N ALA A 248 3.67 9.11 -6.83
CA ALA A 248 2.82 8.00 -6.42
C ALA A 248 1.61 8.48 -5.61
N ALA A 249 1.83 9.26 -4.54
CA ALA A 249 0.77 9.83 -3.72
C ALA A 249 -0.23 10.66 -4.54
N HIS A 250 0.27 11.45 -5.50
CA HIS A 250 -0.56 12.23 -6.42
C HIS A 250 -1.43 11.33 -7.31
N LYS A 251 -0.84 10.33 -7.97
CA LYS A 251 -1.53 9.49 -8.96
C LYS A 251 -2.52 8.49 -8.35
N ILE A 252 -2.42 8.22 -7.05
CA ILE A 252 -3.38 7.38 -6.32
C ILE A 252 -4.41 8.19 -5.50
N GLY A 253 -4.41 9.53 -5.61
CA GLY A 253 -5.47 10.38 -5.05
C GLY A 253 -6.81 10.17 -5.75
N ASP A 254 -7.91 10.24 -4.97
CA ASP A 254 -9.27 9.98 -5.49
C ASP A 254 -9.67 10.96 -6.62
N ASP A 255 -9.26 12.22 -6.54
CA ASP A 255 -9.52 13.24 -7.55
C ASP A 255 -8.83 12.89 -8.88
N TYR A 256 -7.56 12.47 -8.85
CA TYR A 256 -6.83 12.06 -10.05
C TYR A 256 -7.43 10.80 -10.66
N LEU A 257 -7.69 9.77 -9.83
CA LEU A 257 -8.24 8.50 -10.30
C LEU A 257 -9.66 8.68 -10.89
N GLN A 258 -10.53 9.45 -10.21
CA GLN A 258 -11.89 9.71 -10.70
C GLN A 258 -11.90 10.53 -12.00
N LYS A 259 -11.06 11.58 -12.07
CA LYS A 259 -10.94 12.40 -13.29
C LYS A 259 -10.47 11.56 -14.47
N ARG A 260 -9.47 10.69 -14.24
CA ARG A 260 -8.94 9.79 -15.29
C ARG A 260 -9.97 8.74 -15.73
N ALA A 261 -10.75 8.19 -14.79
CA ALA A 261 -11.70 7.11 -15.07
C ALA A 261 -13.02 7.61 -15.65
N ARG A 262 -13.51 8.80 -15.25
CA ARG A 262 -14.88 9.28 -15.53
C ARG A 262 -14.94 10.70 -16.07
N GLY A 263 -13.83 11.44 -16.09
CA GLY A 263 -13.80 12.85 -16.45
C GLY A 263 -14.44 13.79 -15.40
N GLN A 264 -14.98 13.25 -14.31
CA GLN A 264 -15.67 14.00 -13.25
C GLN A 264 -15.13 13.59 -11.89
N VAL A 265 -15.16 14.54 -10.94
CA VAL A 265 -14.72 14.35 -9.56
C VAL A 265 -15.92 14.51 -8.63
N VAL A 266 -16.10 13.58 -7.70
CA VAL A 266 -17.21 13.57 -6.73
C VAL A 266 -16.61 13.50 -5.31
N PRO A 267 -16.32 14.65 -4.64
CA PRO A 267 -15.62 14.69 -3.37
C PRO A 267 -16.28 13.89 -2.25
N ASP A 268 -17.61 13.84 -2.19
CA ASP A 268 -18.35 13.08 -1.17
C ASP A 268 -18.11 11.56 -1.22
N SER A 269 -17.60 11.06 -2.35
CA SER A 269 -17.25 9.65 -2.54
C SER A 269 -15.77 9.34 -2.29
N PHE A 270 -14.96 10.31 -1.88
CA PHE A 270 -13.55 10.10 -1.58
C PHE A 270 -13.40 9.23 -0.34
N THR A 271 -12.49 8.29 -0.44
CA THR A 271 -12.11 7.41 0.69
C THR A 271 -10.63 7.46 0.98
N HIS A 272 -9.80 7.98 0.04
CA HIS A 272 -8.34 8.12 0.20
C HIS A 272 -7.88 9.57 0.26
N GLY A 273 -8.72 10.52 -0.14
CA GLY A 273 -8.39 11.94 -0.18
C GLY A 273 -7.88 12.40 -1.54
N THR A 274 -7.67 13.71 -1.68
CA THR A 274 -7.14 14.30 -2.90
C THR A 274 -5.64 14.06 -3.03
N SER A 275 -5.15 14.10 -4.26
CA SER A 275 -3.71 14.10 -4.58
C SER A 275 -2.92 15.11 -3.74
N ALA A 276 -3.44 16.34 -3.64
CA ALA A 276 -2.78 17.40 -2.87
C ALA A 276 -2.70 17.10 -1.37
N GLN A 277 -3.78 16.57 -0.77
CA GLN A 277 -3.81 16.19 0.64
C GLN A 277 -2.81 15.06 0.92
N ARG A 278 -2.77 14.02 0.09
CA ARG A 278 -1.86 12.88 0.25
C ARG A 278 -0.39 13.33 0.21
N VAL A 279 -0.01 14.11 -0.79
CA VAL A 279 1.33 14.70 -0.90
C VAL A 279 1.67 15.56 0.32
N GLN A 280 0.74 16.43 0.74
CA GLN A 280 0.94 17.31 1.90
C GLN A 280 1.21 16.51 3.17
N TRP A 281 0.43 15.46 3.44
CA TRP A 281 0.58 14.69 4.67
C TRP A 281 1.84 13.82 4.66
N PHE A 282 2.20 13.22 3.55
CA PHE A 282 3.50 12.57 3.40
C PHE A 282 4.66 13.54 3.72
N GLN A 283 4.64 14.75 3.12
CA GLN A 283 5.65 15.77 3.38
C GLN A 283 5.67 16.24 4.85
N THR A 284 4.52 16.31 5.50
CA THR A 284 4.44 16.65 6.93
C THR A 284 5.22 15.66 7.77
N GLY A 285 4.97 14.37 7.60
CA GLY A 285 5.70 13.32 8.30
C GLY A 285 7.19 13.28 7.97
N LEU A 286 7.54 13.43 6.68
CA LEU A 286 8.92 13.47 6.22
C LEU A 286 9.72 14.63 6.83
N LYS A 287 9.08 15.78 7.02
CA LYS A 287 9.71 16.99 7.53
C LYS A 287 9.92 16.96 9.04
N SER A 288 8.92 16.51 9.76
CA SER A 288 8.93 16.54 11.22
C SER A 288 9.52 15.29 11.85
N GLY A 289 9.28 14.12 11.30
CA GLY A 289 9.60 12.83 11.91
C GLY A 289 8.77 12.54 13.18
N LEU A 290 7.72 13.30 13.46
CA LEU A 290 6.91 13.18 14.69
C LEU A 290 5.56 12.52 14.41
N ILE A 291 5.21 11.47 15.17
CA ILE A 291 3.88 10.85 15.13
C ILE A 291 2.79 11.88 15.50
N SER A 292 3.09 12.77 16.46
CA SER A 292 2.14 13.81 16.92
C SER A 292 1.70 14.75 15.81
N ASP A 293 2.53 14.97 14.80
CA ASP A 293 2.22 15.88 13.69
C ASP A 293 1.34 15.21 12.63
N CYS A 294 1.09 13.90 12.78
CA CYS A 294 0.19 13.11 11.93
C CYS A 294 -1.27 13.11 12.46
N ASP A 295 -1.68 14.09 13.24
CA ASP A 295 -3.05 14.19 13.73
C ASP A 295 -4.01 14.74 12.67
N THR A 296 -4.38 13.88 11.72
CA THR A 296 -5.35 14.21 10.66
C THR A 296 -6.79 14.30 11.16
N PHE A 297 -7.08 13.77 12.35
CA PHE A 297 -8.45 13.75 12.89
C PHE A 297 -8.86 15.09 13.48
N ASN A 298 -7.92 15.88 14.01
CA ASN A 298 -8.15 17.21 14.55
C ASN A 298 -7.71 18.34 13.60
N ALA A 299 -6.97 18.01 12.53
CA ALA A 299 -6.54 19.01 11.56
C ALA A 299 -7.67 19.41 10.59
N ALA A 300 -7.54 20.59 9.98
CA ALA A 300 -8.28 20.94 8.78
C ALA A 300 -7.69 20.19 7.60
N ILE A 301 -8.52 19.43 6.87
CA ILE A 301 -8.10 18.65 5.71
C ILE A 301 -8.90 19.03 4.46
#